data_9d328c250928f9f87f241439a59de6d9
#
_entry.id   9d328c250928f9f87f241439a59de6d9
#
_cell.length_a   1.000
_cell.length_b   1.000
_cell.length_c   1.000
_cell.angle_alpha   90.00
_cell.angle_beta   90.00
_cell.angle_gamma   90.00
#
_symmetry.space_group_name_H-M   'P 1'
#
loop_
_entity.id
_entity.type
_entity.pdbx_description
1 polymer ?
#
loop_
_entity_poly.entity_id
_entity_poly.type
_entity_poly.pdbx_seq_one_letter_code
_entity_poly.pdbx_strand_id
1 'polypeptide(L)'
;MGGHLYVKKQTKKKRLSDLLIPGIIFAVIGAVFAFQGIRDYSKLSGNLLNLNTASVSDLADGKYVEIDVEYANYSFCENVETTNYVFKRTTEQYYLINALENNDYYLGLNVSESKKDDLEKLSDYTWYQSNTNPGPLHYTGKLCKSSNEVMGYMRDFVYDMYASSYGITLTSDDKA
;
A
#
# COMPACT_ATOMS: atom_id res chain seq x y z
N MET A 1 21.12 39.11 -62.82
CA MET A 1 19.69 38.71 -62.68
C MET A 1 19.61 37.71 -61.54
N GLY A 2 19.29 38.14 -60.34
CA GLY A 2 19.15 37.29 -59.16
C GLY A 2 17.68 37.01 -58.86
N GLY A 3 17.26 35.78 -59.11
CA GLY A 3 15.90 35.36 -58.76
C GLY A 3 15.78 35.06 -57.27
N HIS A 4 14.98 35.85 -56.54
CA HIS A 4 14.58 35.57 -55.19
C HIS A 4 13.50 34.49 -55.15
N LEU A 5 13.89 33.28 -54.68
CA LEU A 5 12.95 32.20 -54.37
C LEU A 5 12.18 32.52 -53.06
N TYR A 6 10.95 32.94 -53.17
CA TYR A 6 10.05 33.08 -52.04
C TYR A 6 9.53 31.69 -51.60
N VAL A 7 10.07 31.15 -50.52
CA VAL A 7 9.51 29.95 -49.85
C VAL A 7 8.32 30.38 -48.98
N LYS A 8 7.11 30.13 -49.46
CA LYS A 8 5.87 30.40 -48.74
C LYS A 8 5.69 29.34 -47.67
N LYS A 9 6.03 29.68 -46.40
CA LYS A 9 5.84 28.82 -45.26
C LYS A 9 4.34 28.59 -45.04
N GLN A 10 3.80 27.43 -45.41
CA GLN A 10 2.43 27.06 -45.13
C GLN A 10 2.33 26.69 -43.63
N THR A 11 1.84 27.64 -42.84
CA THR A 11 1.37 27.33 -41.48
C THR A 11 0.06 26.56 -41.58
N LYS A 12 0.10 25.26 -41.35
CA LYS A 12 -1.09 24.44 -41.16
C LYS A 12 -1.89 25.02 -39.99
N LYS A 13 -2.99 25.73 -40.30
CA LYS A 13 -4.00 26.08 -39.28
C LYS A 13 -4.51 24.77 -38.69
N LYS A 14 -4.10 24.47 -37.45
CA LYS A 14 -4.66 23.33 -36.66
C LYS A 14 -6.18 23.55 -36.65
N ARG A 15 -6.92 22.60 -37.18
CA ARG A 15 -8.38 22.65 -37.14
C ARG A 15 -8.80 22.52 -35.68
N LEU A 16 -9.82 23.26 -35.28
CA LEU A 16 -10.40 23.25 -33.95
C LEU A 16 -10.74 21.80 -33.50
N SER A 17 -11.15 20.96 -34.47
CA SER A 17 -11.40 19.53 -34.29
C SER A 17 -10.19 18.75 -33.82
N ASP A 18 -8.96 19.14 -34.19
CA ASP A 18 -7.73 18.44 -33.82
C ASP A 18 -7.38 18.61 -32.33
N LEU A 19 -7.96 19.62 -31.68
CA LEU A 19 -7.84 19.90 -30.25
C LEU A 19 -9.06 19.42 -29.45
N LEU A 20 -10.24 19.39 -30.04
CA LEU A 20 -11.50 18.99 -29.37
C LEU A 20 -11.52 17.49 -29.07
N ILE A 21 -11.08 16.64 -29.99
CA ILE A 21 -11.12 15.18 -29.83
C ILE A 21 -10.26 14.72 -28.66
N PRO A 22 -8.96 15.11 -28.56
CA PRO A 22 -8.15 14.78 -27.39
C PRO A 22 -8.74 15.34 -26.08
N GLY A 23 -9.27 16.58 -26.12
CA GLY A 23 -9.89 17.22 -24.96
C GLY A 23 -11.10 16.44 -24.41
N ILE A 24 -11.96 15.92 -25.29
CA ILE A 24 -13.11 15.09 -24.90
C ILE A 24 -12.63 13.76 -24.29
N ILE A 25 -11.63 13.12 -24.90
CA ILE A 25 -11.07 11.86 -24.37
C ILE A 25 -10.52 12.07 -22.96
N PHE A 26 -9.71 13.11 -22.74
CA PHE A 26 -9.20 13.42 -21.40
C PHE A 26 -10.29 13.77 -20.40
N ALA A 27 -11.35 14.47 -20.81
CA ALA A 27 -12.48 14.78 -19.96
C ALA A 27 -13.24 13.52 -19.53
N VAL A 28 -13.46 12.57 -20.45
CA VAL A 28 -14.10 11.28 -20.14
C VAL A 28 -13.25 10.45 -19.19
N ILE A 29 -11.94 10.33 -19.45
CA ILE A 29 -11.02 9.62 -18.59
C ILE A 29 -11.00 10.27 -17.19
N GLY A 30 -10.88 11.58 -17.11
CA GLY A 30 -10.91 12.33 -15.86
C GLY A 30 -12.22 12.13 -15.09
N ALA A 31 -13.37 12.11 -15.77
CA ALA A 31 -14.67 11.85 -15.15
C ALA A 31 -14.76 10.42 -14.57
N VAL A 32 -14.22 9.41 -15.24
CA VAL A 32 -14.17 8.03 -14.73
C VAL A 32 -13.32 7.94 -13.46
N PHE A 33 -12.13 8.55 -13.45
CA PHE A 33 -11.27 8.58 -12.25
C PHE A 33 -11.91 9.37 -11.11
N ALA A 34 -12.53 10.50 -11.37
CA ALA A 34 -13.25 11.29 -10.36
C ALA A 34 -14.41 10.48 -9.77
N PHE A 35 -15.19 9.79 -10.59
CA PHE A 35 -16.28 8.94 -10.11
C PHE A 35 -15.78 7.79 -9.23
N GLN A 36 -14.70 7.11 -9.63
CA GLN A 36 -14.09 6.06 -8.82
C GLN A 36 -13.57 6.62 -7.49
N GLY A 37 -12.86 7.75 -7.53
CA GLY A 37 -12.36 8.41 -6.32
C GLY A 37 -13.47 8.82 -5.35
N ILE A 38 -14.58 9.39 -5.85
CA ILE A 38 -15.75 9.75 -5.01
C ILE A 38 -16.39 8.50 -4.41
N ARG A 39 -16.52 7.43 -5.20
CA ARG A 39 -17.09 6.17 -4.72
C ARG A 39 -16.23 5.54 -3.62
N ASP A 40 -14.92 5.53 -3.80
CA ASP A 40 -14.00 4.95 -2.82
C ASP A 40 -13.92 5.82 -1.56
N TYR A 41 -13.91 7.15 -1.71
CA TYR A 41 -14.02 8.08 -0.58
C TYR A 41 -15.33 7.90 0.21
N SER A 42 -16.46 7.76 -0.50
CA SER A 42 -17.76 7.50 0.15
C SER A 42 -17.78 6.19 0.95
N LYS A 43 -17.09 5.16 0.47
CA LYS A 43 -16.95 3.89 1.19
C LYS A 43 -16.04 4.00 2.41
N LEU A 44 -14.94 4.74 2.30
CA LEU A 44 -14.05 5.03 3.43
C LEU A 44 -14.68 5.94 4.49
N SER A 45 -15.66 6.75 4.10
CA SER A 45 -16.41 7.62 5.02
C SER A 45 -17.67 6.96 5.59
N GLY A 46 -17.96 5.73 5.15
CA GLY A 46 -19.14 4.96 5.57
C GLY A 46 -18.88 4.09 6.79
N ASN A 47 -19.68 3.04 6.91
CA ASN A 47 -19.58 2.09 8.01
C ASN A 47 -18.43 1.10 7.73
N LEU A 48 -17.23 1.37 8.28
CA LEU A 48 -16.06 0.51 8.14
C LEU A 48 -16.18 -0.70 9.08
N LEU A 49 -15.64 -1.84 8.64
CA LEU A 49 -15.47 -2.97 9.55
C LEU A 49 -14.29 -2.69 10.48
N ASN A 50 -14.56 -2.64 11.78
CA ASN A 50 -13.51 -2.48 12.78
C ASN A 50 -12.77 -3.81 12.99
N LEU A 51 -11.50 -3.88 12.60
CA LEU A 51 -10.70 -5.09 12.69
C LEU A 51 -10.28 -5.46 14.11
N ASN A 52 -10.36 -4.54 15.07
CA ASN A 52 -10.07 -4.87 16.47
C ASN A 52 -11.17 -5.75 17.08
N THR A 53 -12.40 -5.70 16.54
CA THR A 53 -13.54 -6.47 17.03
C THR A 53 -14.10 -7.48 16.04
N ALA A 54 -13.61 -7.47 14.81
CA ALA A 54 -14.07 -8.36 13.75
C ALA A 54 -13.63 -9.81 14.00
N SER A 55 -14.44 -10.75 13.53
CA SER A 55 -14.08 -12.16 13.46
C SER A 55 -13.46 -12.52 12.09
N VAL A 56 -12.77 -13.65 11.99
CA VAL A 56 -12.21 -14.16 10.73
C VAL A 56 -13.31 -14.32 9.67
N SER A 57 -14.52 -14.69 10.06
CA SER A 57 -15.65 -14.86 9.13
C SER A 57 -16.16 -13.54 8.53
N ASP A 58 -15.81 -12.39 9.13
CA ASP A 58 -16.20 -11.08 8.64
C ASP A 58 -15.25 -10.57 7.56
N LEU A 59 -14.09 -11.21 7.40
CA LEU A 59 -13.07 -10.82 6.42
C LEU A 59 -13.51 -11.22 5.01
N ALA A 60 -13.50 -10.24 4.12
CA ALA A 60 -13.75 -10.47 2.70
C ALA A 60 -12.84 -9.57 1.85
N ASP A 61 -12.35 -10.11 0.75
CA ASP A 61 -11.56 -9.35 -0.22
C ASP A 61 -12.35 -8.13 -0.73
N GLY A 62 -11.68 -6.99 -0.79
CA GLY A 62 -12.29 -5.75 -1.21
C GLY A 62 -13.10 -5.00 -0.16
N LYS A 63 -13.26 -5.51 1.06
CA LYS A 63 -13.99 -4.85 2.15
C LYS A 63 -13.17 -3.68 2.72
N TYR A 64 -13.84 -2.57 2.97
CA TYR A 64 -13.22 -1.41 3.64
C TYR A 64 -13.26 -1.58 5.15
N VAL A 65 -12.14 -1.26 5.78
CA VAL A 65 -11.89 -1.56 7.19
C VAL A 65 -11.20 -0.40 7.88
N GLU A 66 -11.30 -0.38 9.20
CA GLU A 66 -10.49 0.44 10.10
C GLU A 66 -9.84 -0.44 11.17
N ILE A 67 -8.71 0.01 11.70
CA ILE A 67 -8.00 -0.66 12.78
C ILE A 67 -7.22 0.35 13.61
N ASP A 68 -7.23 0.16 14.92
CA ASP A 68 -6.30 0.78 15.86
C ASP A 68 -5.19 -0.21 16.18
N VAL A 69 -4.00 0.04 15.65
CA VAL A 69 -2.83 -0.84 15.82
C VAL A 69 -2.16 -0.49 17.14
N GLU A 70 -2.30 -1.34 18.14
CA GLU A 70 -1.67 -1.20 19.46
C GLU A 70 -0.27 -1.82 19.49
N TYR A 71 -0.06 -2.86 18.70
CA TYR A 71 1.20 -3.61 18.61
C TYR A 71 1.55 -3.85 17.15
N ALA A 72 2.77 -3.53 16.80
CA ALA A 72 3.31 -3.81 15.47
C ALA A 72 4.63 -4.58 15.59
N ASN A 73 4.81 -5.55 14.72
CA ASN A 73 6.10 -6.16 14.50
C ASN A 73 6.82 -5.42 13.37
N TYR A 74 8.10 -5.71 13.14
CA TYR A 74 8.86 -5.08 12.08
C TYR A 74 8.33 -5.42 10.69
N SER A 75 8.79 -4.65 9.71
CA SER A 75 8.50 -4.90 8.31
C SER A 75 9.09 -6.25 7.88
N PHE A 76 8.25 -7.09 7.23
CA PHE A 76 8.65 -8.39 6.72
C PHE A 76 8.87 -8.39 5.20
N CYS A 77 8.43 -7.35 4.50
CA CYS A 77 8.57 -7.21 3.06
C CYS A 77 8.52 -5.74 2.66
N GLU A 78 9.26 -5.38 1.63
CA GLU A 78 9.22 -4.05 1.04
C GLU A 78 9.08 -4.12 -0.48
N ASN A 79 8.38 -3.16 -1.06
CA ASN A 79 8.29 -2.99 -2.50
C ASN A 79 9.29 -1.90 -2.93
N VAL A 80 10.24 -2.28 -3.78
CA VAL A 80 11.32 -1.40 -4.24
C VAL A 80 11.17 -1.12 -5.73
N GLU A 81 10.91 0.12 -6.07
CA GLU A 81 10.96 0.57 -7.45
C GLU A 81 12.39 0.92 -7.85
N THR A 82 12.82 0.43 -9.01
CA THR A 82 14.12 0.77 -9.60
C THR A 82 13.91 1.64 -10.84
N THR A 83 14.35 2.88 -10.77
CA THR A 83 14.30 3.82 -11.90
C THR A 83 15.67 3.91 -12.54
N ASN A 84 15.72 3.75 -13.88
CA ASN A 84 16.95 3.85 -14.69
C ASN A 84 18.10 2.94 -14.23
N TYR A 85 17.80 1.75 -13.71
CA TYR A 85 18.75 0.73 -13.23
C TYR A 85 19.72 1.18 -12.10
N VAL A 86 19.60 2.40 -11.60
CA VAL A 86 20.57 2.98 -10.65
C VAL A 86 19.90 3.45 -9.37
N PHE A 87 18.71 4.06 -9.46
CA PHE A 87 18.01 4.59 -8.30
C PHE A 87 16.96 3.60 -7.81
N LYS A 88 17.17 3.09 -6.60
CA LYS A 88 16.19 2.27 -5.86
C LYS A 88 15.45 3.16 -4.88
N ARG A 89 14.13 3.03 -4.84
CA ARG A 89 13.27 3.71 -3.89
C ARG A 89 12.26 2.71 -3.34
N THR A 90 12.22 2.56 -2.03
CA THR A 90 11.14 1.84 -1.37
C THR A 90 9.86 2.67 -1.50
N THR A 91 8.80 2.06 -2.00
CA THR A 91 7.50 2.72 -2.20
C THR A 91 6.48 2.32 -1.15
N GLU A 92 6.54 1.07 -0.73
CA GLU A 92 5.62 0.46 0.23
C GLU A 92 6.37 -0.51 1.13
N GLN A 93 5.90 -0.64 2.37
CA GLN A 93 6.40 -1.62 3.34
C GLN A 93 5.23 -2.38 3.96
N TYR A 94 5.45 -3.66 4.23
CA TYR A 94 4.48 -4.56 4.83
C TYR A 94 4.89 -4.88 6.26
N TYR A 95 4.12 -4.39 7.21
CA TYR A 95 4.32 -4.65 8.65
C TYR A 95 3.42 -5.77 9.12
N LEU A 96 3.93 -6.63 9.98
CA LEU A 96 3.12 -7.63 10.66
C LEU A 96 2.46 -6.99 11.87
N ILE A 97 1.13 -6.99 11.90
CA ILE A 97 0.35 -6.46 13.01
C ILE A 97 -0.55 -7.54 13.60
N ASN A 98 -0.88 -7.39 14.87
CA ASN A 98 -1.91 -8.20 15.52
C ASN A 98 -3.28 -7.57 15.28
N ALA A 99 -4.27 -8.39 15.01
CA ALA A 99 -5.63 -7.94 14.69
C ALA A 99 -6.68 -8.99 15.06
N LEU A 100 -7.96 -8.63 14.90
CA LEU A 100 -9.14 -9.43 15.18
C LEU A 100 -9.34 -9.71 16.66
N GLU A 101 -10.42 -10.41 16.99
CA GLU A 101 -10.78 -10.71 18.39
C GLU A 101 -9.56 -11.13 19.21
N ASN A 102 -9.27 -10.37 20.27
CA ASN A 102 -8.16 -10.60 21.21
C ASN A 102 -6.74 -10.52 20.62
N ASN A 103 -6.55 -9.94 19.43
CA ASN A 103 -5.24 -9.85 18.74
C ASN A 103 -4.59 -11.23 18.46
N ASP A 104 -5.41 -12.27 18.26
CA ASP A 104 -4.94 -13.65 18.06
C ASP A 104 -4.48 -13.94 16.63
N TYR A 105 -4.68 -13.00 15.70
CA TYR A 105 -4.36 -13.18 14.29
C TYR A 105 -3.36 -12.16 13.80
N TYR A 106 -2.50 -12.60 12.89
CA TYR A 106 -1.56 -11.72 12.20
C TYR A 106 -2.12 -11.25 10.86
N LEU A 107 -2.01 -9.96 10.61
CA LEU A 107 -2.31 -9.35 9.31
C LEU A 107 -1.09 -8.59 8.79
N GLY A 108 -0.93 -8.57 7.46
CA GLY A 108 0.04 -7.71 6.80
C GLY A 108 -0.57 -6.33 6.54
N LEU A 109 -0.03 -5.30 7.17
CA LEU A 109 -0.40 -3.91 6.93
C LEU A 109 0.55 -3.29 5.92
N ASN A 110 0.03 -2.99 4.72
CA ASN A 110 0.79 -2.30 3.69
C ASN A 110 0.68 -0.78 3.88
N VAL A 111 1.81 -0.12 4.04
CA VAL A 111 1.87 1.33 4.20
C VAL A 111 2.88 1.95 3.24
N SER A 112 2.61 3.21 2.87
CA SER A 112 3.57 4.00 2.10
C SER A 112 4.77 4.41 2.96
N GLU A 113 5.90 4.69 2.29
CA GLU A 113 7.14 5.15 2.91
C GLU A 113 6.93 6.32 3.91
N SER A 114 5.96 7.21 3.65
CA SER A 114 5.67 8.34 4.53
C SER A 114 5.05 7.99 5.88
N LYS A 115 4.60 6.74 6.05
CA LYS A 115 3.94 6.26 7.28
C LYS A 115 4.80 5.28 8.08
N LYS A 116 5.97 4.92 7.58
CA LYS A 116 6.83 3.91 8.20
C LYS A 116 7.36 4.33 9.56
N ASP A 117 7.77 5.60 9.72
CA ASP A 117 8.44 6.07 10.94
C ASP A 117 7.58 5.89 12.20
N ASP A 118 6.27 6.02 12.08
CA ASP A 118 5.36 5.83 13.20
C ASP A 118 5.20 4.34 13.54
N LEU A 119 5.14 3.48 12.53
CA LEU A 119 5.11 2.02 12.74
C LEU A 119 6.44 1.49 13.26
N GLU A 120 7.58 2.00 12.82
CA GLU A 120 8.89 1.65 13.36
C GLU A 120 8.99 1.97 14.87
N LYS A 121 8.55 3.18 15.27
CA LYS A 121 8.49 3.55 16.70
C LYS A 121 7.58 2.61 17.51
N LEU A 122 6.43 2.24 16.93
CA LEU A 122 5.52 1.30 17.59
C LEU A 122 6.12 -0.11 17.66
N SER A 123 6.84 -0.56 16.63
CA SER A 123 7.56 -1.84 16.62
C SER A 123 8.66 -1.84 17.67
N ASP A 124 9.45 -0.77 17.76
CA ASP A 124 10.48 -0.61 18.79
C ASP A 124 9.89 -0.66 20.20
N TYR A 125 8.75 0.00 20.41
CA TYR A 125 8.03 -0.07 21.69
C TYR A 125 7.52 -1.48 21.98
N THR A 126 6.96 -2.15 20.98
CA THR A 126 6.41 -3.52 21.11
C THR A 126 7.51 -4.51 21.54
N TRP A 127 8.70 -4.42 20.94
CA TRP A 127 9.77 -5.38 21.16
C TRP A 127 10.66 -5.05 22.35
N TYR A 128 11.01 -3.79 22.55
CA TYR A 128 12.05 -3.39 23.50
C TYR A 128 11.53 -2.56 24.66
N GLN A 129 10.29 -2.04 24.59
CA GLN A 129 9.75 -1.08 25.55
C GLN A 129 10.70 0.10 25.83
N SER A 130 11.59 0.38 24.88
CA SER A 130 12.72 1.30 25.01
C SER A 130 12.35 2.76 24.82
N ASN A 131 11.19 3.01 24.23
CA ASN A 131 10.69 4.36 23.89
C ASN A 131 9.38 4.65 24.63
N THR A 132 8.99 5.92 24.63
CA THR A 132 7.66 6.29 25.08
C THR A 132 6.62 5.62 24.19
N ASN A 133 5.61 4.99 24.80
CA ASN A 133 4.51 4.39 24.04
C ASN A 133 3.88 5.45 23.10
N PRO A 134 3.93 5.28 21.78
CA PRO A 134 3.34 6.24 20.85
C PRO A 134 1.81 6.24 20.89
N GLY A 135 1.18 5.28 21.58
CA GLY A 135 -0.25 5.03 21.54
C GLY A 135 -0.68 4.26 20.29
N PRO A 136 -1.94 3.88 20.21
CA PRO A 136 -2.46 3.16 19.06
C PRO A 136 -2.43 4.04 17.80
N LEU A 137 -2.04 3.44 16.68
CA LEU A 137 -2.02 4.08 15.37
C LEU A 137 -3.28 3.71 14.59
N HIS A 138 -4.07 4.72 14.24
CA HIS A 138 -5.30 4.51 13.48
C HIS A 138 -5.06 4.42 11.98
N TYR A 139 -5.53 3.35 11.36
CA TYR A 139 -5.49 3.14 9.91
C TYR A 139 -6.87 2.81 9.37
N THR A 140 -7.13 3.32 8.17
CA THR A 140 -8.27 2.91 7.34
C THR A 140 -7.75 2.39 6.01
N GLY A 141 -8.38 1.36 5.48
CA GLY A 141 -7.89 0.73 4.27
C GLY A 141 -8.88 -0.22 3.64
N LYS A 142 -8.34 -1.05 2.76
CA LYS A 142 -9.10 -2.07 2.05
C LYS A 142 -8.42 -3.42 2.25
N LEU A 143 -9.19 -4.42 2.64
CA LEU A 143 -8.71 -5.80 2.66
C LEU A 143 -8.42 -6.26 1.23
N CYS A 144 -7.23 -6.79 1.03
CA CYS A 144 -6.80 -7.33 -0.25
C CYS A 144 -6.15 -8.70 -0.03
N LYS A 145 -6.47 -9.63 -0.89
CA LYS A 145 -5.75 -10.91 -0.91
C LYS A 145 -4.32 -10.67 -1.35
N SER A 146 -3.35 -11.03 -0.50
CA SER A 146 -1.94 -10.93 -0.82
C SER A 146 -1.51 -11.92 -1.90
N SER A 147 -0.44 -11.60 -2.62
CA SER A 147 0.22 -12.54 -3.51
C SER A 147 0.85 -13.70 -2.72
N ASN A 148 1.07 -14.83 -3.38
CA ASN A 148 1.74 -15.97 -2.76
C ASN A 148 3.16 -15.62 -2.29
N GLU A 149 3.84 -14.72 -2.99
CA GLU A 149 5.17 -14.25 -2.63
C GLU A 149 5.15 -13.47 -1.31
N VAL A 150 4.28 -12.46 -1.17
CA VAL A 150 4.12 -11.68 0.07
C VAL A 150 3.69 -12.58 1.24
N MET A 151 2.80 -13.54 0.99
CA MET A 151 2.41 -14.53 2.00
C MET A 151 3.56 -15.45 2.41
N GLY A 152 4.46 -15.79 1.48
CA GLY A 152 5.70 -16.51 1.77
C GLY A 152 6.59 -15.74 2.73
N TYR A 153 6.89 -14.48 2.43
CA TYR A 153 7.69 -13.61 3.31
C TYR A 153 7.06 -13.44 4.69
N MET A 154 5.73 -13.23 4.75
CA MET A 154 5.01 -13.11 6.02
C MET A 154 5.14 -14.38 6.86
N ARG A 155 4.94 -15.55 6.25
CA ARG A 155 5.07 -16.85 6.93
C ARG A 155 6.49 -17.05 7.48
N ASP A 156 7.51 -16.82 6.65
CA ASP A 156 8.89 -16.98 7.04
C ASP A 156 9.26 -16.05 8.19
N PHE A 157 8.80 -14.79 8.13
CA PHE A 157 8.99 -13.83 9.21
C PHE A 157 8.35 -14.29 10.53
N VAL A 158 7.11 -14.79 10.48
CA VAL A 158 6.41 -15.32 11.68
C VAL A 158 7.16 -16.51 12.26
N TYR A 159 7.63 -17.44 11.42
CA TYR A 159 8.41 -18.59 11.88
C TYR A 159 9.72 -18.16 12.56
N ASP A 160 10.46 -17.23 11.95
CA ASP A 160 11.73 -16.74 12.50
C ASP A 160 11.50 -15.98 13.83
N MET A 161 10.42 -15.24 13.94
CA MET A 161 10.00 -14.55 15.16
C MET A 161 9.72 -15.55 16.29
N TYR A 162 8.95 -16.60 16.03
CA TYR A 162 8.66 -17.64 17.01
C TYR A 162 9.91 -18.43 17.38
N ALA A 163 10.71 -18.83 16.41
CA ALA A 163 11.95 -19.56 16.64
C ALA A 163 12.90 -18.77 17.56
N SER A 164 13.05 -17.48 17.29
CA SER A 164 13.88 -16.58 18.12
C SER A 164 13.33 -16.44 19.52
N SER A 165 12.00 -16.35 19.69
CA SER A 165 11.35 -16.19 21.00
C SER A 165 11.48 -17.45 21.88
N TYR A 166 11.50 -18.63 21.28
CA TYR A 166 11.58 -19.91 22.00
C TYR A 166 12.96 -20.55 21.94
N GLY A 167 13.95 -19.90 21.33
CA GLY A 167 15.31 -20.44 21.17
C GLY A 167 15.36 -21.72 20.29
N ILE A 168 14.45 -21.85 19.34
CA ILE A 168 14.33 -22.99 18.43
C ILE A 168 15.05 -22.65 17.13
N THR A 169 15.84 -23.58 16.59
CA THR A 169 16.40 -23.45 15.24
C THR A 169 15.47 -24.17 14.27
N LEU A 170 14.83 -23.42 13.37
CA LEU A 170 13.98 -23.97 12.33
C LEU A 170 14.83 -24.49 11.16
N THR A 171 14.45 -25.65 10.64
CA THR A 171 15.02 -26.22 9.42
C THR A 171 14.21 -25.83 8.19
N SER A 172 14.74 -26.07 7.00
CA SER A 172 13.98 -25.86 5.74
C SER A 172 12.67 -26.66 5.70
N ASP A 173 12.65 -27.82 6.34
CA ASP A 173 11.47 -28.72 6.36
C ASP A 173 10.37 -28.19 7.30
N ASP A 174 10.73 -27.41 8.32
CA ASP A 174 9.77 -26.78 9.23
C ASP A 174 9.04 -25.58 8.57
N LYS A 175 9.62 -25.03 7.49
CA LYS A 175 9.09 -23.89 6.74
C LYS A 175 8.29 -24.29 5.50
N ALA A 176 8.23 -25.56 5.15
CA ALA A 176 7.53 -26.10 3.98
C ALA A 176 6.05 -26.36 4.28
#